data_0f27054feafe94a72bd77e8910b382cb
#
_entry.id   0f27054feafe94a72bd77e8910b382cb
#
_cell.length_a   1.000
_cell.length_b   1.000
_cell.length_c   1.000
_cell.angle_alpha   90.00
_cell.angle_beta   90.00
_cell.angle_gamma   90.00
#
_symmetry.space_group_name_H-M   'P 1'
#
loop_
_entity.id
_entity.type
_entity.pdbx_description
1 polymer ?
#
loop_
_entity_poly.entity_id
_entity_poly.type
_entity_poly.pdbx_seq_one_letter_code
_entity_poly.pdbx_strand_id
1 'polypeptide(L)'
;MKSSRFTKFISIVLTLALLLQIAPLQAFATTDETVPPEEVVEAAEITAPAVGVVGEVDDLRSEDGKHFRLSDGSFLSVSYGMPVHYTDEDGQWQDIDNTLTFQQGADSYVTAENGEAVTAFSADLSKGHLATAAWGDTSVSMGLMQPSQLRSILADPEEDAADAVSPNGEPLLQPDYNADAAVEVEAAPATMSLSQEDGWKAEDLMPEKLSSTVLYRDVYPGVDLRYTAFSYNLKEQIIVREKQDSYRYDFLLELKGLTAKMQEDGSVVLRDSEGNAVYGIPAPYMEDAKGASSTAVSYTIQEVENGIVLTVTADPEWVNSAAFPVTIDPTLVKDIRIAEMYDGDDPMFVTFVGSGTPNTIYTQRQHTYLGYGSEYGECWGYVHFNGLPNIPQGAVVTGASFNMYVSTSSNGYSGNAPELPLELYAVTETSNNYFDRMVNMSWNNRMKVDTDTVLDYTIVTKNDQGHYIGWDMTGLVKQWYASTNPSTTVAILPAQDKDFLANLCTTIKVFAYDPEVSPIFAVEYRNNVGIEPYYTYNTMGAGHAGAAYLADATGQLKVVKEVASYASSVNPFSVNLVYNSDYFVSSTSAYLPHGSTMD
;
A
#
# COMPACT_ATOMS: atom_id res chain seq x y z
N MET A 1 -47.27 -8.73 -36.19
CA MET A 1 -46.89 -7.53 -36.95
C MET A 1 -47.61 -6.26 -36.49
N LYS A 2 -47.64 -5.92 -35.19
CA LYS A 2 -48.20 -4.65 -34.65
C LYS A 2 -47.27 -3.87 -33.74
N SER A 3 -46.06 -4.35 -33.42
CA SER A 3 -45.12 -3.72 -32.50
C SER A 3 -44.18 -2.67 -33.15
N SER A 4 -43.93 -2.76 -34.45
CA SER A 4 -42.97 -1.86 -35.14
C SER A 4 -43.47 -0.44 -35.42
N ARG A 5 -44.79 -0.19 -35.37
CA ARG A 5 -45.33 1.16 -35.65
C ARG A 5 -45.35 2.05 -34.41
N PHE A 6 -45.45 1.46 -33.22
CA PHE A 6 -45.49 2.21 -31.95
C PHE A 6 -44.10 2.70 -31.57
N THR A 7 -43.05 1.90 -31.75
CA THR A 7 -41.68 2.28 -31.50
C THR A 7 -41.16 3.40 -32.42
N LYS A 8 -41.60 3.40 -33.68
CA LYS A 8 -41.27 4.47 -34.63
C LYS A 8 -42.00 5.78 -34.31
N PHE A 9 -43.20 5.72 -33.74
CA PHE A 9 -43.97 6.90 -33.34
C PHE A 9 -43.34 7.58 -32.13
N ILE A 10 -42.87 6.83 -31.10
CA ILE A 10 -42.17 7.35 -29.94
C ILE A 10 -40.83 7.96 -30.34
N SER A 11 -40.07 7.34 -31.25
CA SER A 11 -38.81 7.87 -31.76
C SER A 11 -38.99 9.22 -32.49
N ILE A 12 -40.07 9.36 -33.29
CA ILE A 12 -40.36 10.61 -34.00
C ILE A 12 -40.80 11.72 -33.04
N VAL A 13 -41.55 11.40 -32.01
CA VAL A 13 -42.00 12.38 -31.00
C VAL A 13 -40.82 12.87 -30.14
N LEU A 14 -39.88 11.99 -29.73
CA LEU A 14 -38.66 12.38 -29.05
C LEU A 14 -37.74 13.25 -29.91
N THR A 15 -37.61 12.91 -31.22
CA THR A 15 -36.78 13.70 -32.14
C THR A 15 -37.39 15.07 -32.42
N LEU A 16 -38.71 15.18 -32.49
CA LEU A 16 -39.40 16.48 -32.63
C LEU A 16 -39.27 17.34 -31.37
N ALA A 17 -39.34 16.74 -30.18
CA ALA A 17 -39.14 17.46 -28.90
C ALA A 17 -37.71 18.00 -28.76
N LEU A 18 -36.69 17.26 -29.21
CA LEU A 18 -35.29 17.73 -29.22
C LEU A 18 -35.05 18.82 -30.28
N LEU A 19 -35.73 18.78 -31.44
CA LEU A 19 -35.58 19.82 -32.48
C LEU A 19 -36.27 21.14 -32.11
N LEU A 20 -37.28 21.12 -31.25
CA LEU A 20 -37.92 22.33 -30.75
C LEU A 20 -37.12 23.12 -29.69
N GLN A 21 -36.09 22.51 -29.13
CA GLN A 21 -35.18 23.16 -28.19
C GLN A 21 -33.95 23.85 -28.82
N ILE A 22 -33.78 23.71 -30.16
CA ILE A 22 -32.60 24.27 -30.86
C ILE A 22 -33.00 25.44 -31.79
N ALA A 23 -34.22 25.97 -31.70
CA ALA A 23 -34.57 27.15 -32.45
C ALA A 23 -34.22 28.42 -31.68
N PRO A 24 -33.29 29.29 -32.16
CA PRO A 24 -33.05 30.57 -31.51
C PRO A 24 -34.29 31.45 -31.69
N LEU A 25 -34.91 31.89 -30.60
CA LEU A 25 -35.90 32.93 -30.60
C LEU A 25 -35.23 34.24 -31.01
N GLN A 26 -35.19 34.51 -32.30
CA GLN A 26 -35.00 35.87 -32.77
C GLN A 26 -36.41 36.44 -33.05
N ALA A 27 -36.88 37.26 -32.16
CA ALA A 27 -38.04 38.09 -32.42
C ALA A 27 -37.88 39.48 -31.74
N PHE A 28 -37.75 40.48 -32.59
CA PHE A 28 -38.10 41.86 -32.41
C PHE A 28 -37.46 42.66 -31.25
N ALA A 29 -36.41 43.36 -31.57
CA ALA A 29 -36.07 44.59 -30.89
C ALA A 29 -35.93 45.69 -31.95
N THR A 30 -36.89 46.57 -31.98
CA THR A 30 -36.72 47.94 -32.42
C THR A 30 -36.75 48.77 -31.18
N THR A 31 -35.63 49.40 -30.84
CA THR A 31 -35.43 50.82 -30.55
C THR A 31 -34.09 51.05 -29.88
N ASP A 32 -33.47 52.02 -30.41
CA ASP A 32 -32.23 52.66 -30.06
C ASP A 32 -32.20 53.12 -28.60
N GLU A 33 -31.35 52.53 -27.76
CA GLU A 33 -30.80 53.16 -26.57
C GLU A 33 -29.43 52.55 -26.32
N THR A 34 -28.40 53.37 -26.41
CA THR A 34 -27.02 53.04 -26.10
C THR A 34 -26.88 52.76 -24.61
N VAL A 35 -26.86 51.47 -24.25
CA VAL A 35 -26.43 51.00 -22.94
C VAL A 35 -24.90 50.80 -22.98
N PRO A 36 -24.12 51.29 -21.98
CA PRO A 36 -22.70 51.00 -21.89
C PRO A 36 -22.47 49.50 -21.79
N PRO A 37 -21.34 48.94 -22.27
CA PRO A 37 -21.07 47.53 -22.15
C PRO A 37 -21.08 47.14 -20.67
N GLU A 38 -22.01 46.30 -20.30
CA GLU A 38 -22.01 45.61 -19.02
C GLU A 38 -20.69 44.84 -18.90
N GLU A 39 -19.92 45.18 -17.89
CA GLU A 39 -18.72 44.43 -17.50
C GLU A 39 -19.17 42.98 -17.26
N VAL A 40 -18.75 42.08 -18.11
CA VAL A 40 -18.94 40.63 -17.91
C VAL A 40 -18.14 40.29 -16.66
N VAL A 41 -18.82 40.31 -15.52
CA VAL A 41 -18.27 39.72 -14.30
C VAL A 41 -18.15 38.22 -14.61
N GLU A 42 -16.95 37.78 -14.87
CA GLU A 42 -16.61 36.35 -14.93
C GLU A 42 -17.19 35.74 -13.66
N ALA A 43 -18.15 34.84 -13.81
CA ALA A 43 -18.73 34.15 -12.68
C ALA A 43 -17.55 33.44 -11.99
N ALA A 44 -17.22 33.87 -10.78
CA ALA A 44 -16.23 33.20 -9.98
C ALA A 44 -16.63 31.72 -9.94
N GLU A 45 -15.76 30.85 -10.41
CA GLU A 45 -15.92 29.42 -10.22
C GLU A 45 -16.07 29.21 -8.72
N ILE A 46 -17.29 28.83 -8.30
CA ILE A 46 -17.53 28.42 -6.92
C ILE A 46 -16.89 27.02 -6.82
N THR A 47 -15.60 27.00 -6.54
CA THR A 47 -14.94 25.77 -6.13
C THR A 47 -15.60 25.33 -4.83
N ALA A 48 -16.17 24.14 -4.82
CA ALA A 48 -16.68 23.55 -3.58
C ALA A 48 -15.54 23.57 -2.54
N PRO A 49 -15.81 23.88 -1.27
CA PRO A 49 -14.78 23.85 -0.25
C PRO A 49 -14.15 22.45 -0.21
N ALA A 50 -12.84 22.40 -0.08
CA ALA A 50 -12.12 21.14 0.03
C ALA A 50 -12.65 20.36 1.25
N VAL A 51 -12.82 19.05 1.08
CA VAL A 51 -13.36 18.16 2.12
C VAL A 51 -12.19 17.64 2.95
N GLY A 52 -12.05 18.13 4.16
CA GLY A 52 -10.96 17.76 5.09
C GLY A 52 -11.36 16.65 6.05
N VAL A 53 -10.37 15.99 6.65
CA VAL A 53 -10.56 14.99 7.70
C VAL A 53 -10.88 15.67 9.03
N VAL A 54 -11.95 15.22 9.70
CA VAL A 54 -12.38 15.72 11.02
C VAL A 54 -11.83 14.88 12.16
N GLY A 55 -11.74 13.56 11.98
CA GLY A 55 -11.22 12.63 12.98
C GLY A 55 -11.46 11.17 12.59
N GLU A 56 -10.76 10.28 13.25
CA GLU A 56 -10.89 8.82 13.09
C GLU A 56 -12.19 8.29 13.72
N VAL A 57 -12.67 7.16 13.22
CA VAL A 57 -13.84 6.44 13.72
C VAL A 57 -13.36 5.09 14.26
N ASP A 58 -13.01 5.06 15.55
CA ASP A 58 -12.33 3.92 16.19
C ASP A 58 -13.14 2.61 16.11
N ASP A 59 -14.47 2.68 16.18
CA ASP A 59 -15.36 1.51 16.08
C ASP A 59 -15.29 0.77 14.72
N LEU A 60 -14.68 1.38 13.70
CA LEU A 60 -14.55 0.83 12.35
C LEU A 60 -13.12 0.42 12.01
N ARG A 61 -12.22 0.39 12.98
CA ARG A 61 -10.84 -0.06 12.81
C ARG A 61 -10.77 -1.53 12.39
N SER A 62 -9.77 -1.87 11.59
CA SER A 62 -9.32 -3.24 11.30
C SER A 62 -7.81 -3.31 11.47
N GLU A 63 -7.21 -4.48 11.38
CA GLU A 63 -5.76 -4.66 11.50
C GLU A 63 -4.99 -3.74 10.55
N ASP A 64 -5.47 -3.59 9.33
CA ASP A 64 -4.84 -2.87 8.21
C ASP A 64 -5.63 -1.65 7.74
N GLY A 65 -6.67 -1.23 8.47
CA GLY A 65 -7.58 -0.18 8.00
C GLY A 65 -8.03 0.81 9.05
N LYS A 66 -8.17 2.06 8.61
CA LYS A 66 -8.72 3.18 9.36
C LYS A 66 -9.93 3.78 8.66
N HIS A 67 -10.86 4.31 9.44
CA HIS A 67 -11.99 5.07 8.94
C HIS A 67 -11.96 6.48 9.51
N PHE A 68 -12.18 7.46 8.65
CA PHE A 68 -12.20 8.87 9.04
C PHE A 68 -13.54 9.50 8.70
N ARG A 69 -14.00 10.41 9.55
CA ARG A 69 -15.12 11.30 9.25
C ARG A 69 -14.59 12.51 8.50
N LEU A 70 -15.28 12.89 7.44
CA LEU A 70 -14.96 14.06 6.63
C LEU A 70 -15.84 15.28 7.00
N SER A 71 -15.38 16.47 6.65
CA SER A 71 -16.02 17.74 7.02
C SER A 71 -17.41 17.96 6.39
N ASP A 72 -17.71 17.26 5.29
CA ASP A 72 -19.02 17.28 4.63
C ASP A 72 -19.99 16.20 5.14
N GLY A 73 -19.58 15.44 6.18
CA GLY A 73 -20.36 14.37 6.78
C GLY A 73 -20.22 13.02 6.09
N SER A 74 -19.42 12.91 5.03
CA SER A 74 -19.02 11.65 4.44
C SER A 74 -17.91 10.98 5.27
N PHE A 75 -17.51 9.78 4.87
CA PHE A 75 -16.48 8.99 5.50
C PHE A 75 -15.43 8.57 4.47
N LEU A 76 -14.21 8.36 4.96
CA LEU A 76 -13.10 7.85 4.20
C LEU A 76 -12.60 6.58 4.88
N SER A 77 -12.67 5.44 4.19
CA SER A 77 -12.02 4.20 4.61
C SER A 77 -10.69 4.08 3.90
N VAL A 78 -9.64 3.79 4.66
CA VAL A 78 -8.27 3.66 4.17
C VAL A 78 -7.75 2.29 4.50
N SER A 79 -7.31 1.53 3.49
CA SER A 79 -6.56 0.28 3.67
C SER A 79 -5.10 0.51 3.36
N TYR A 80 -4.25 0.01 4.25
CA TYR A 80 -2.79 0.05 4.15
C TYR A 80 -2.26 -1.31 3.68
N GLY A 81 -1.07 -1.32 3.10
CA GLY A 81 -0.41 -2.55 2.68
C GLY A 81 0.21 -3.35 3.83
N MET A 82 -0.05 -2.98 5.09
CA MET A 82 0.52 -3.61 6.29
C MET A 82 -0.37 -3.37 7.51
N PRO A 83 -0.21 -4.15 8.59
CA PRO A 83 -0.89 -3.90 9.85
C PRO A 83 -0.55 -2.53 10.44
N VAL A 84 -1.60 -1.81 10.87
CA VAL A 84 -1.53 -0.50 11.54
C VAL A 84 -2.15 -0.54 12.94
N HIS A 85 -2.89 -1.60 13.25
CA HIS A 85 -3.48 -1.85 14.56
C HIS A 85 -3.16 -3.26 15.07
N TYR A 86 -3.26 -3.41 16.37
CA TYR A 86 -3.28 -4.70 17.06
C TYR A 86 -4.52 -4.79 17.98
N THR A 87 -4.90 -5.99 18.38
CA THR A 87 -5.96 -6.19 19.39
C THR A 87 -5.35 -6.33 20.78
N ASP A 88 -5.87 -5.54 21.74
CA ASP A 88 -5.52 -5.67 23.14
C ASP A 88 -6.20 -6.88 23.83
N GLU A 89 -5.94 -7.06 25.13
CA GLU A 89 -6.51 -8.17 25.94
C GLU A 89 -8.04 -8.16 25.99
N ASP A 90 -8.68 -7.00 25.80
CA ASP A 90 -10.12 -6.82 25.74
C ASP A 90 -10.70 -7.02 24.32
N GLY A 91 -9.83 -7.30 23.34
CA GLY A 91 -10.18 -7.47 21.92
C GLY A 91 -10.49 -6.16 21.21
N GLN A 92 -10.00 -5.02 21.72
CA GLN A 92 -10.17 -3.72 21.09
C GLN A 92 -8.95 -3.37 20.22
N TRP A 93 -9.21 -2.73 19.09
CA TRP A 93 -8.15 -2.26 18.19
C TRP A 93 -7.41 -1.07 18.78
N GLN A 94 -6.09 -1.19 18.87
CA GLN A 94 -5.16 -0.16 19.30
C GLN A 94 -4.20 0.17 18.16
N ASP A 95 -3.74 1.42 18.09
CA ASP A 95 -2.69 1.81 17.14
C ASP A 95 -1.37 1.14 17.49
N ILE A 96 -0.67 0.61 16.48
CA ILE A 96 0.72 0.17 16.65
C ILE A 96 1.58 1.39 16.91
N ASP A 97 2.31 1.38 18.04
CA ASP A 97 3.21 2.45 18.46
C ASP A 97 4.64 1.90 18.58
N ASN A 98 5.47 2.13 17.57
CA ASN A 98 6.88 1.75 17.57
C ASN A 98 7.80 2.87 18.08
N THR A 99 7.27 3.88 18.76
CA THR A 99 8.09 4.92 19.41
C THR A 99 9.07 4.30 20.41
N LEU A 100 10.34 4.65 20.27
CA LEU A 100 11.40 4.09 21.11
C LEU A 100 11.52 4.83 22.43
N THR A 101 11.56 4.07 23.52
CA THR A 101 11.82 4.55 24.88
C THR A 101 13.13 3.97 25.39
N PHE A 102 14.04 4.82 25.91
CA PHE A 102 15.29 4.35 26.49
C PHE A 102 15.06 3.70 27.86
N GLN A 103 15.50 2.46 28.01
CA GLN A 103 15.44 1.70 29.27
C GLN A 103 16.82 1.62 29.92
N GLN A 104 17.05 2.45 30.93
CA GLN A 104 18.33 2.60 31.59
C GLN A 104 18.88 1.31 32.24
N GLY A 105 18.01 0.39 32.69
CA GLY A 105 18.46 -0.87 33.32
C GLY A 105 18.90 -1.94 32.33
N ALA A 106 18.47 -1.83 31.08
CA ALA A 106 18.78 -2.76 29.97
C ALA A 106 19.77 -2.16 28.97
N ASP A 107 20.11 -0.87 29.08
CA ASP A 107 20.91 -0.12 28.10
C ASP A 107 20.38 -0.31 26.66
N SER A 108 19.06 -0.19 26.50
CA SER A 108 18.37 -0.42 25.21
C SER A 108 17.26 0.59 24.96
N TYR A 109 16.96 0.79 23.67
CA TYR A 109 15.76 1.47 23.18
C TYR A 109 14.71 0.42 22.89
N VAL A 110 13.49 0.59 23.40
CA VAL A 110 12.41 -0.42 23.29
C VAL A 110 11.16 0.25 22.78
N THR A 111 10.46 -0.42 21.85
CA THR A 111 9.11 0.00 21.39
C THR A 111 8.07 -0.19 22.48
N ALA A 112 6.90 0.41 22.32
CA ALA A 112 5.74 0.03 23.11
C ALA A 112 5.40 -1.46 22.88
N GLU A 113 4.65 -2.04 23.82
CA GLU A 113 4.07 -3.36 23.62
C GLU A 113 2.87 -3.23 22.65
N ASN A 114 3.01 -3.82 21.48
CA ASN A 114 1.97 -3.84 20.45
C ASN A 114 1.28 -5.22 20.48
N GLY A 115 0.40 -5.44 21.43
CA GLY A 115 -0.11 -6.76 21.75
C GLY A 115 1.02 -7.67 22.29
N GLU A 116 1.32 -8.74 21.56
CA GLU A 116 2.41 -9.66 21.92
C GLU A 116 3.78 -9.23 21.31
N ALA A 117 3.82 -8.18 20.48
CA ALA A 117 5.03 -7.75 19.79
C ALA A 117 5.79 -6.69 20.59
N VAL A 118 7.11 -6.86 20.68
CA VAL A 118 8.01 -5.83 21.19
C VAL A 118 9.35 -5.92 20.47
N THR A 119 9.95 -4.77 20.16
CA THR A 119 11.28 -4.69 19.55
C THR A 119 12.20 -3.88 20.47
N ALA A 120 13.41 -4.36 20.66
CA ALA A 120 14.44 -3.69 21.45
C ALA A 120 15.72 -3.53 20.64
N PHE A 121 16.40 -2.40 20.82
CA PHE A 121 17.68 -2.08 20.16
C PHE A 121 18.74 -1.76 21.22
N SER A 122 19.93 -2.27 21.03
CA SER A 122 21.05 -1.97 21.94
C SER A 122 21.44 -0.49 21.86
N ALA A 123 21.68 0.13 23.02
CA ALA A 123 22.19 1.50 23.07
C ALA A 123 23.71 1.57 22.91
N ASP A 124 24.41 0.43 23.00
CA ASP A 124 25.84 0.28 22.73
C ASP A 124 26.16 -1.11 22.19
N LEU A 125 27.27 -1.26 21.50
CA LEU A 125 27.71 -2.52 20.89
C LEU A 125 28.78 -3.27 21.73
N SER A 126 29.03 -2.86 22.94
CA SER A 126 30.08 -3.46 23.78
C SER A 126 29.90 -4.97 24.02
N LYS A 127 28.68 -5.44 23.96
CA LYS A 127 28.31 -6.87 24.10
C LYS A 127 28.04 -7.56 22.75
N GLY A 128 28.19 -6.87 21.64
CA GLY A 128 27.87 -7.37 20.31
C GLY A 128 26.38 -7.53 20.01
N HIS A 129 25.49 -7.15 20.91
CA HIS A 129 24.03 -7.22 20.69
C HIS A 129 23.56 -6.03 19.86
N LEU A 130 22.67 -6.27 18.90
CA LEU A 130 22.10 -5.25 18.00
C LEU A 130 20.61 -5.01 18.29
N ALA A 131 19.78 -6.00 18.03
CA ALA A 131 18.33 -5.89 18.14
C ALA A 131 17.71 -7.21 18.60
N THR A 132 16.53 -7.11 19.23
CA THR A 132 15.67 -8.26 19.53
C THR A 132 14.27 -7.95 19.06
N ALA A 133 13.68 -8.87 18.27
CA ALA A 133 12.26 -8.89 17.97
C ALA A 133 11.62 -10.04 18.75
N ALA A 134 10.59 -9.73 19.55
CA ALA A 134 9.89 -10.70 20.36
C ALA A 134 8.39 -10.70 20.01
N TRP A 135 7.78 -11.90 20.05
CA TRP A 135 6.35 -12.10 19.91
C TRP A 135 5.91 -13.23 20.84
N GLY A 136 5.11 -12.89 21.83
CA GLY A 136 4.70 -13.82 22.88
C GLY A 136 5.90 -14.50 23.54
N ASP A 137 5.94 -15.82 23.53
CA ASP A 137 7.01 -16.63 24.13
C ASP A 137 8.26 -16.80 23.23
N THR A 138 8.19 -16.38 21.97
CA THR A 138 9.26 -16.52 20.98
C THR A 138 10.05 -15.24 20.79
N SER A 139 11.35 -15.34 20.45
CA SER A 139 12.14 -14.17 20.07
C SER A 139 13.32 -14.54 19.17
N VAL A 140 13.74 -13.54 18.40
CA VAL A 140 14.99 -13.52 17.62
C VAL A 140 15.83 -12.36 18.11
N SER A 141 17.03 -12.66 18.64
CA SER A 141 18.01 -11.64 19.01
C SER A 141 19.16 -11.65 18.02
N MET A 142 19.44 -10.52 17.40
CA MET A 142 20.49 -10.34 16.41
C MET A 142 21.74 -9.77 17.06
N GLY A 143 22.89 -10.35 16.81
CA GLY A 143 24.15 -9.94 17.40
C GLY A 143 25.31 -10.02 16.42
N LEU A 144 26.34 -9.22 16.70
CA LEU A 144 27.62 -9.21 15.99
C LEU A 144 28.53 -10.29 16.54
N MET A 145 29.37 -10.84 15.70
CA MET A 145 30.38 -11.82 16.08
C MET A 145 31.79 -11.29 15.83
N GLN A 146 32.69 -11.53 16.79
CA GLN A 146 34.11 -11.34 16.53
C GLN A 146 34.64 -12.48 15.64
N PRO A 147 35.59 -12.22 14.72
CA PRO A 147 36.17 -13.26 13.87
C PRO A 147 36.78 -14.44 14.64
N SER A 148 37.26 -14.20 15.87
CA SER A 148 37.77 -15.26 16.75
C SER A 148 36.69 -16.24 17.24
N GLN A 149 35.48 -15.71 17.52
CA GLN A 149 34.31 -16.52 17.90
C GLN A 149 33.83 -17.32 16.70
N LEU A 150 33.73 -16.68 15.55
CA LEU A 150 33.32 -17.29 14.30
C LEU A 150 34.26 -18.47 13.92
N ARG A 151 35.58 -18.27 14.02
CA ARG A 151 36.57 -19.34 13.76
C ARG A 151 36.39 -20.56 14.68
N SER A 152 35.96 -20.37 15.92
CA SER A 152 35.72 -21.48 16.85
C SER A 152 34.46 -22.29 16.51
N ILE A 153 33.51 -21.67 15.82
CA ILE A 153 32.25 -22.29 15.37
C ILE A 153 32.44 -22.99 14.02
N LEU A 154 33.18 -22.35 13.10
CA LEU A 154 33.50 -22.87 11.77
C LEU A 154 34.65 -23.92 11.76
N ALA A 155 34.98 -24.53 12.88
CA ALA A 155 36.14 -25.37 13.07
C ALA A 155 36.12 -26.71 12.29
N ASP A 156 35.14 -26.95 11.42
CA ASP A 156 35.15 -28.06 10.46
C ASP A 156 35.41 -27.53 9.04
N PRO A 157 36.66 -27.61 8.54
CA PRO A 157 37.12 -26.84 7.38
C PRO A 157 36.73 -27.40 6.01
N GLU A 158 35.95 -28.47 5.90
CA GLU A 158 35.80 -29.14 4.61
C GLU A 158 34.54 -28.78 3.79
N GLU A 159 33.54 -28.09 4.31
CA GLU A 159 32.30 -27.84 3.54
C GLU A 159 31.97 -26.38 3.19
N ASP A 160 32.36 -25.36 3.95
CA ASP A 160 31.83 -24.02 3.76
C ASP A 160 32.82 -22.84 3.55
N ALA A 161 34.09 -23.13 3.37
CA ALA A 161 35.12 -22.09 3.16
C ALA A 161 35.29 -21.67 1.70
N ALA A 162 34.30 -21.95 0.83
CA ALA A 162 34.52 -21.92 -0.62
C ALA A 162 34.60 -20.54 -1.26
N ASP A 163 34.08 -19.45 -0.67
CA ASP A 163 33.77 -18.26 -1.47
C ASP A 163 34.54 -16.97 -1.16
N ALA A 164 35.35 -16.90 -0.12
CA ALA A 164 36.27 -15.78 0.04
C ALA A 164 37.57 -16.25 0.74
N VAL A 165 38.55 -16.66 -0.04
CA VAL A 165 39.89 -16.97 0.46
C VAL A 165 40.85 -15.83 0.12
N SER A 166 41.65 -15.43 1.10
CA SER A 166 42.81 -14.57 0.88
C SER A 166 43.79 -15.23 -0.13
N PRO A 167 44.72 -14.49 -0.75
CA PRO A 167 45.76 -15.07 -1.60
C PRO A 167 46.56 -16.19 -0.96
N ASN A 168 46.51 -16.35 0.37
CA ASN A 168 47.17 -17.35 1.16
C ASN A 168 46.27 -18.57 1.49
N GLY A 169 45.02 -18.58 1.02
CA GLY A 169 44.07 -19.69 1.25
C GLY A 169 43.35 -19.62 2.61
N GLU A 170 43.44 -18.51 3.37
CA GLU A 170 42.69 -18.32 4.59
C GLU A 170 41.30 -17.69 4.28
N PRO A 171 40.22 -18.09 5.00
CA PRO A 171 38.92 -17.48 4.84
C PRO A 171 38.98 -15.97 5.11
N LEU A 172 38.49 -15.16 4.17
CA LEU A 172 38.28 -13.75 4.38
C LEU A 172 37.05 -13.55 5.31
N LEU A 173 37.30 -13.52 6.61
CA LEU A 173 36.30 -13.20 7.60
C LEU A 173 36.05 -11.69 7.60
N GLN A 174 34.85 -11.30 8.05
CA GLN A 174 34.59 -9.88 8.35
C GLN A 174 35.65 -9.33 9.33
N PRO A 175 35.94 -8.03 9.31
CA PRO A 175 36.82 -7.40 10.32
C PRO A 175 36.18 -7.44 11.72
N ASP A 176 36.98 -7.16 12.76
CA ASP A 176 36.42 -6.93 14.09
C ASP A 176 35.39 -5.79 14.04
N TYR A 177 34.23 -5.99 14.68
CA TYR A 177 33.26 -4.92 14.79
C TYR A 177 33.71 -3.85 15.81
N ASN A 178 33.33 -2.61 15.57
CA ASN A 178 33.60 -1.48 16.45
C ASN A 178 32.61 -1.46 17.63
N ALA A 179 33.06 -1.90 18.79
CA ALA A 179 32.26 -1.88 20.03
C ALA A 179 31.85 -0.48 20.51
N ASP A 180 32.58 0.56 20.07
CA ASP A 180 32.32 1.97 20.39
C ASP A 180 31.57 2.70 19.24
N ALA A 181 30.93 1.96 18.32
CA ALA A 181 30.17 2.54 17.23
C ALA A 181 29.06 3.48 17.75
N ALA A 182 28.92 4.63 17.12
CA ALA A 182 27.88 5.60 17.51
C ALA A 182 26.49 5.04 17.21
N VAL A 183 25.58 5.21 18.17
CA VAL A 183 24.17 4.81 18.06
C VAL A 183 23.33 6.08 17.89
N GLU A 184 22.63 6.18 16.78
CA GLU A 184 21.73 7.29 16.45
C GLU A 184 20.30 6.76 16.40
N VAL A 185 19.37 7.43 17.11
CA VAL A 185 17.93 7.12 17.04
C VAL A 185 17.29 8.17 16.14
N GLU A 186 16.73 7.73 15.03
CA GLU A 186 15.92 8.58 14.16
C GLU A 186 14.48 8.53 14.68
N ALA A 187 13.97 9.70 15.08
CA ALA A 187 12.57 9.81 15.51
C ALA A 187 11.64 9.44 14.35
N ALA A 188 10.52 8.79 14.68
CA ALA A 188 9.45 8.59 13.72
C ALA A 188 9.11 9.93 13.02
N PRO A 189 8.77 9.91 11.72
CA PRO A 189 8.37 11.12 11.01
C PRO A 189 7.31 11.87 11.80
N ALA A 190 7.49 13.19 11.94
CA ALA A 190 6.55 14.00 12.70
C ALA A 190 5.18 14.02 12.01
N THR A 191 4.19 13.77 12.80
CA THR A 191 2.74 13.94 12.66
C THR A 191 2.20 14.55 11.37
N MET A 192 1.25 13.84 10.82
CA MET A 192 0.21 14.33 9.93
C MET A 192 -0.47 15.58 10.48
N SER A 193 -0.38 16.67 9.79
CA SER A 193 -1.27 17.80 10.00
C SER A 193 -2.50 17.57 9.13
N LEU A 194 -3.55 16.95 9.68
CA LEU A 194 -4.85 16.85 9.01
C LEU A 194 -5.33 18.25 8.65
N SER A 195 -5.16 18.65 7.40
CA SER A 195 -5.63 19.93 6.90
C SER A 195 -7.14 19.88 6.74
N GLN A 196 -7.85 20.76 7.45
CA GLN A 196 -9.30 20.93 7.26
C GLN A 196 -9.62 21.83 6.05
N GLU A 197 -8.64 22.56 5.52
CA GLU A 197 -8.87 23.61 4.53
C GLU A 197 -8.54 23.19 3.09
N ASP A 198 -7.57 22.26 2.90
CA ASP A 198 -7.05 21.91 1.56
C ASP A 198 -7.54 20.53 1.02
N GLY A 199 -8.45 19.85 1.74
CA GLY A 199 -8.82 18.46 1.47
C GLY A 199 -7.80 17.48 2.04
N TRP A 200 -8.11 16.19 1.96
CA TRP A 200 -7.16 15.13 2.36
C TRP A 200 -6.23 14.77 1.20
N LYS A 201 -5.01 14.38 1.53
CA LYS A 201 -4.03 13.83 0.60
C LYS A 201 -3.55 12.48 1.12
N ALA A 202 -3.02 11.64 0.23
CA ALA A 202 -2.51 10.33 0.61
C ALA A 202 -1.40 10.43 1.68
N GLU A 203 -0.54 11.45 1.60
CA GLU A 203 0.50 11.72 2.59
C GLU A 203 -0.09 11.95 4.00
N ASP A 204 -1.27 12.56 4.08
CA ASP A 204 -1.94 12.88 5.35
C ASP A 204 -2.62 11.66 6.00
N LEU A 205 -2.68 10.52 5.31
CA LEU A 205 -3.37 9.32 5.77
C LEU A 205 -2.44 8.27 6.37
N MET A 206 -1.11 8.43 6.22
CA MET A 206 -0.16 7.47 6.80
C MET A 206 -0.22 7.50 8.34
N PRO A 207 -0.24 6.34 9.01
CA PRO A 207 -0.28 6.28 10.47
C PRO A 207 0.99 6.87 11.09
N GLU A 208 0.81 7.60 12.19
CA GLU A 208 1.92 8.06 13.01
C GLU A 208 2.54 6.90 13.79
N LYS A 209 3.81 7.04 14.16
CA LYS A 209 4.52 6.13 15.08
C LYS A 209 4.61 4.67 14.62
N LEU A 210 4.23 4.37 13.38
CA LEU A 210 4.26 3.01 12.87
C LEU A 210 5.68 2.47 12.75
N SER A 211 6.68 3.33 12.61
CA SER A 211 8.09 2.96 12.49
C SER A 211 9.01 3.78 13.40
N SER A 212 10.16 3.21 13.75
CA SER A 212 11.30 3.89 14.38
C SER A 212 12.59 3.23 13.96
N THR A 213 13.63 4.05 13.81
CA THR A 213 14.92 3.60 13.28
C THR A 213 16.05 3.83 14.25
N VAL A 214 16.95 2.84 14.35
CA VAL A 214 18.24 2.95 15.03
C VAL A 214 19.34 2.70 14.01
N LEU A 215 20.32 3.60 13.97
CA LEU A 215 21.47 3.55 13.09
C LEU A 215 22.76 3.39 13.90
N TYR A 216 23.47 2.31 13.65
CA TYR A 216 24.79 2.03 14.20
C TYR A 216 25.84 2.44 13.16
N ARG A 217 26.62 3.50 13.47
CA ARG A 217 27.61 4.07 12.56
C ARG A 217 28.97 3.38 12.66
N ASP A 218 29.58 3.13 11.51
CA ASP A 218 30.93 2.54 11.44
C ASP A 218 31.08 1.25 12.28
N VAL A 219 30.07 0.38 12.19
CA VAL A 219 30.12 -0.95 12.84
C VAL A 219 31.30 -1.76 12.31
N TYR A 220 31.53 -1.68 11.01
CA TYR A 220 32.78 -2.08 10.38
C TYR A 220 33.34 -0.87 9.62
N PRO A 221 34.64 -0.82 9.32
CA PRO A 221 35.21 0.29 8.56
C PRO A 221 34.42 0.57 7.29
N GLY A 222 33.79 1.75 7.20
CA GLY A 222 32.96 2.15 6.05
C GLY A 222 31.60 1.45 5.92
N VAL A 223 31.13 0.76 6.97
CA VAL A 223 29.83 0.05 6.98
C VAL A 223 29.00 0.46 8.18
N ASP A 224 27.77 0.90 7.92
CA ASP A 224 26.76 1.18 8.93
C ASP A 224 25.71 0.07 8.93
N LEU A 225 25.07 -0.16 10.09
CA LEU A 225 23.89 -1.03 10.21
C LEU A 225 22.68 -0.18 10.61
N ARG A 226 21.62 -0.27 9.84
CA ARG A 226 20.36 0.43 10.10
C ARG A 226 19.27 -0.58 10.40
N TYR A 227 18.58 -0.38 11.50
CA TYR A 227 17.45 -1.19 11.93
C TYR A 227 16.21 -0.35 12.05
N THR A 228 15.10 -0.77 11.45
CA THR A 228 13.81 -0.11 11.54
C THR A 228 12.78 -1.10 12.05
N ALA A 229 12.22 -0.82 13.24
CA ALA A 229 10.99 -1.47 13.69
C ALA A 229 9.81 -0.86 12.96
N PHE A 230 8.92 -1.66 12.39
CA PHE A 230 7.69 -1.18 11.74
C PHE A 230 6.61 -2.24 11.77
N SER A 231 5.36 -1.85 12.00
CA SER A 231 4.30 -2.80 12.29
C SER A 231 4.82 -3.84 13.31
N TYR A 232 4.86 -5.11 12.94
CA TYR A 232 5.42 -6.20 13.73
C TYR A 232 6.79 -6.68 13.21
N ASN A 233 7.41 -5.96 12.28
CA ASN A 233 8.60 -6.38 11.56
C ASN A 233 9.85 -5.62 12.02
N LEU A 234 11.01 -6.19 11.73
CA LEU A 234 12.31 -5.59 11.97
C LEU A 234 13.11 -5.59 10.66
N LYS A 235 13.23 -4.44 10.01
CA LYS A 235 14.04 -4.26 8.81
C LYS A 235 15.48 -4.01 9.19
N GLU A 236 16.40 -4.80 8.64
CA GLU A 236 17.83 -4.58 8.73
C GLU A 236 18.36 -4.09 7.39
N GLN A 237 19.32 -3.19 7.42
CA GLN A 237 20.03 -2.72 6.24
C GLN A 237 21.52 -2.61 6.55
N ILE A 238 22.35 -3.31 5.76
CA ILE A 238 23.80 -3.18 5.78
C ILE A 238 24.16 -2.11 4.75
N ILE A 239 24.67 -0.95 5.20
CA ILE A 239 24.96 0.20 4.36
C ILE A 239 26.48 0.26 4.13
N VAL A 240 26.92 -0.17 2.96
CA VAL A 240 28.31 -0.17 2.54
C VAL A 240 28.61 1.18 1.89
N ARG A 241 29.40 2.04 2.54
CA ARG A 241 29.66 3.40 2.09
C ARG A 241 30.82 3.53 1.09
N GLU A 242 31.73 2.54 1.10
CA GLU A 242 32.91 2.53 0.26
C GLU A 242 33.37 1.08 -0.01
N LYS A 243 34.31 0.90 -0.94
CA LYS A 243 34.84 -0.41 -1.32
C LYS A 243 35.49 -1.12 -0.13
N GLN A 244 35.19 -2.41 -0.01
CA GLN A 244 35.70 -3.30 1.02
C GLN A 244 36.57 -4.41 0.40
N ASP A 245 37.42 -5.04 1.23
CA ASP A 245 38.16 -6.26 0.83
C ASP A 245 37.25 -7.48 0.78
N SER A 246 36.17 -7.48 1.58
CA SER A 246 35.17 -8.53 1.65
C SER A 246 33.78 -7.93 1.89
N TYR A 247 32.75 -8.55 1.31
CA TYR A 247 31.34 -8.20 1.49
C TYR A 247 30.60 -9.35 2.15
N ARG A 248 31.23 -9.95 3.15
CA ARG A 248 30.68 -10.99 4.01
C ARG A 248 30.38 -10.40 5.38
N TYR A 249 29.17 -10.66 5.88
CA TYR A 249 28.69 -10.19 7.18
C TYR A 249 28.07 -11.38 7.93
N ASP A 250 28.59 -11.66 9.12
CA ASP A 250 28.17 -12.79 9.95
C ASP A 250 27.45 -12.29 11.20
N PHE A 251 26.21 -12.74 11.37
CA PHE A 251 25.34 -12.38 12.50
C PHE A 251 25.00 -13.62 13.31
N LEU A 252 25.09 -13.52 14.64
CA LEU A 252 24.52 -14.50 15.53
C LEU A 252 23.03 -14.20 15.72
N LEU A 253 22.17 -15.12 15.34
CA LEU A 253 20.74 -15.09 15.63
C LEU A 253 20.48 -16.07 16.78
N GLU A 254 20.28 -15.52 18.01
CA GLU A 254 19.82 -16.33 19.14
C GLU A 254 18.31 -16.52 19.02
N LEU A 255 17.89 -17.79 19.03
CA LEU A 255 16.49 -18.19 18.76
C LEU A 255 15.86 -18.75 20.04
N LYS A 256 14.91 -18.03 20.61
CA LYS A 256 14.13 -18.53 21.75
C LYS A 256 12.81 -19.14 21.24
N GLY A 257 12.63 -20.44 21.51
CA GLY A 257 11.42 -21.16 21.11
C GLY A 257 11.28 -21.38 19.59
N LEU A 258 12.34 -21.18 18.83
CA LEU A 258 12.33 -21.21 17.36
C LEU A 258 13.42 -22.12 16.81
N THR A 259 13.19 -22.65 15.61
CA THR A 259 14.16 -23.36 14.77
C THR A 259 14.22 -22.71 13.39
N ALA A 260 15.40 -22.63 12.78
CA ALA A 260 15.60 -22.00 11.48
C ALA A 260 15.74 -23.04 10.37
N LYS A 261 15.20 -22.73 9.18
CA LYS A 261 15.37 -23.56 7.99
C LYS A 261 15.52 -22.70 6.75
N MET A 262 16.59 -22.94 5.99
CA MET A 262 16.81 -22.37 4.66
C MET A 262 15.82 -22.99 3.66
N GLN A 263 15.25 -22.16 2.79
CA GLN A 263 14.34 -22.55 1.71
C GLN A 263 15.08 -22.60 0.36
N GLU A 264 14.44 -23.19 -0.64
CA GLU A 264 15.02 -23.33 -1.99
C GLU A 264 15.18 -21.99 -2.73
N ASP A 265 14.37 -20.98 -2.36
CA ASP A 265 14.45 -19.63 -2.91
C ASP A 265 15.51 -18.74 -2.25
N GLY A 266 16.24 -19.27 -1.25
CA GLY A 266 17.26 -18.55 -0.50
C GLY A 266 16.73 -17.76 0.71
N SER A 267 15.44 -17.86 1.04
CA SER A 267 14.87 -17.32 2.27
C SER A 267 15.14 -18.23 3.47
N VAL A 268 14.93 -17.71 4.69
CA VAL A 268 15.00 -18.49 5.94
C VAL A 268 13.68 -18.39 6.67
N VAL A 269 13.09 -19.52 7.07
CA VAL A 269 11.88 -19.60 7.86
C VAL A 269 12.20 -20.02 9.28
N LEU A 270 11.66 -19.30 10.26
CA LEU A 270 11.80 -19.60 11.69
C LEU A 270 10.46 -20.16 12.21
N ARG A 271 10.52 -21.41 12.73
CA ARG A 271 9.34 -22.16 13.18
C ARG A 271 9.36 -22.38 14.68
N ASP A 272 8.17 -22.34 15.28
CA ASP A 272 7.97 -22.70 16.68
C ASP A 272 8.07 -24.22 16.91
N SER A 273 7.87 -24.64 18.17
CA SER A 273 7.91 -26.06 18.57
C SER A 273 6.76 -26.91 18.00
N GLU A 274 5.69 -26.29 17.53
CA GLU A 274 4.54 -26.94 16.87
C GLU A 274 4.75 -27.07 15.36
N GLY A 275 5.79 -26.41 14.82
CA GLY A 275 6.13 -26.39 13.41
C GLY A 275 5.46 -25.26 12.64
N ASN A 276 4.74 -24.35 13.34
CA ASN A 276 4.19 -23.16 12.69
C ASN A 276 5.34 -22.19 12.38
N ALA A 277 5.28 -21.59 11.22
CA ALA A 277 6.20 -20.52 10.88
C ALA A 277 5.81 -19.24 11.69
N VAL A 278 6.79 -18.58 12.28
CA VAL A 278 6.59 -17.39 13.13
C VAL A 278 7.28 -16.17 12.54
N TYR A 279 8.48 -16.35 12.02
CA TYR A 279 9.25 -15.31 11.36
C TYR A 279 9.84 -15.83 10.05
N GLY A 280 10.10 -14.89 9.14
CA GLY A 280 10.83 -15.16 7.93
C GLY A 280 11.94 -14.15 7.69
N ILE A 281 12.99 -14.56 6.99
CA ILE A 281 14.00 -13.68 6.42
C ILE A 281 13.96 -13.92 4.92
N PRO A 282 13.34 -13.00 4.13
CA PRO A 282 13.25 -13.12 2.68
C PRO A 282 14.63 -13.24 2.02
N ALA A 283 14.69 -13.81 0.83
CA ALA A 283 15.93 -13.87 0.07
C ALA A 283 16.53 -12.46 -0.10
N PRO A 284 17.83 -12.26 0.14
CA PRO A 284 18.43 -10.95 0.17
C PRO A 284 18.51 -10.31 -1.21
N TYR A 285 18.51 -9.01 -1.24
CA TYR A 285 18.84 -8.21 -2.42
C TYR A 285 19.73 -7.02 -2.02
N MET A 286 20.30 -6.35 -2.98
CA MET A 286 21.09 -5.15 -2.76
C MET A 286 20.76 -4.08 -3.78
N GLU A 287 20.96 -2.83 -3.38
CA GLU A 287 20.69 -1.65 -4.19
C GLU A 287 21.82 -0.63 -4.03
N ASP A 288 22.23 -0.01 -5.13
CA ASP A 288 23.24 1.05 -5.12
C ASP A 288 22.62 2.46 -4.97
N ALA A 289 23.44 3.48 -4.74
CA ALA A 289 22.99 4.87 -4.59
C ALA A 289 22.29 5.45 -5.83
N LYS A 290 22.36 4.78 -6.98
CA LYS A 290 21.62 5.14 -8.20
C LYS A 290 20.38 4.30 -8.39
N GLY A 291 20.13 3.36 -7.46
CA GLY A 291 19.00 2.45 -7.44
C GLY A 291 19.12 1.25 -8.39
N ALA A 292 20.31 0.99 -8.92
CA ALA A 292 20.55 -0.29 -9.57
C ALA A 292 20.46 -1.40 -8.52
N SER A 293 19.64 -2.44 -8.78
CA SER A 293 19.43 -3.54 -7.84
C SER A 293 20.02 -4.85 -8.35
N SER A 294 20.37 -5.73 -7.43
CA SER A 294 20.92 -7.04 -7.75
C SER A 294 20.49 -8.08 -6.73
N THR A 295 20.30 -9.33 -7.18
CA THR A 295 20.12 -10.51 -6.35
C THR A 295 21.41 -11.34 -6.24
N ALA A 296 22.55 -10.81 -6.67
CA ALA A 296 23.87 -11.44 -6.50
C ALA A 296 24.36 -11.31 -5.05
N VAL A 297 23.53 -11.71 -4.12
CA VAL A 297 23.77 -11.79 -2.68
C VAL A 297 23.01 -13.01 -2.15
N SER A 298 23.55 -13.68 -1.15
CA SER A 298 22.98 -14.92 -0.65
C SER A 298 23.17 -15.06 0.86
N TYR A 299 22.33 -15.92 1.46
CA TYR A 299 22.49 -16.37 2.83
C TYR A 299 23.11 -17.77 2.89
N THR A 300 23.86 -18.01 3.96
CA THR A 300 24.09 -19.36 4.50
C THR A 300 23.75 -19.35 5.98
N ILE A 301 23.27 -20.48 6.52
CA ILE A 301 23.01 -20.64 7.95
C ILE A 301 23.83 -21.79 8.49
N GLN A 302 24.37 -21.60 9.70
CA GLN A 302 25.03 -22.65 10.46
C GLN A 302 24.39 -22.75 11.84
N GLU A 303 23.94 -23.94 12.22
CA GLU A 303 23.36 -24.18 13.55
C GLU A 303 24.42 -24.04 14.63
N VAL A 304 24.07 -23.40 15.75
CA VAL A 304 24.86 -23.27 16.97
C VAL A 304 24.01 -23.58 18.20
N GLU A 305 24.61 -23.60 19.41
CA GLU A 305 23.96 -24.11 20.63
C GLU A 305 22.58 -23.45 20.92
N ASN A 306 22.39 -22.15 20.64
CA ASN A 306 21.13 -21.45 20.96
C ASN A 306 20.57 -20.66 19.75
N GLY A 307 20.85 -21.09 18.54
CA GLY A 307 20.41 -20.36 17.36
C GLY A 307 21.16 -20.75 16.09
N ILE A 308 21.43 -19.75 15.28
CA ILE A 308 22.18 -19.89 14.03
C ILE A 308 23.20 -18.77 13.86
N VAL A 309 24.25 -19.03 13.11
CA VAL A 309 25.01 -17.98 12.43
C VAL A 309 24.40 -17.79 11.05
N LEU A 310 23.89 -16.59 10.79
CA LEU A 310 23.44 -16.13 9.48
C LEU A 310 24.59 -15.40 8.81
N THR A 311 25.07 -15.91 7.70
CA THR A 311 26.09 -15.25 6.87
C THR A 311 25.43 -14.62 5.66
N VAL A 312 25.65 -13.35 5.45
CA VAL A 312 25.24 -12.57 4.25
C VAL A 312 26.48 -12.39 3.39
N THR A 313 26.44 -12.85 2.14
CA THR A 313 27.57 -12.72 1.20
C THR A 313 27.11 -12.05 -0.08
N ALA A 314 27.66 -10.87 -0.38
CA ALA A 314 27.38 -10.14 -1.61
C ALA A 314 28.50 -10.32 -2.65
N ASP A 315 28.13 -10.34 -3.94
CA ASP A 315 29.07 -10.48 -5.03
C ASP A 315 30.01 -9.27 -5.15
N PRO A 316 31.33 -9.46 -4.95
CA PRO A 316 32.29 -8.36 -5.02
C PRO A 316 32.37 -7.68 -6.41
N GLU A 317 32.10 -8.42 -7.49
CA GLU A 317 32.16 -7.82 -8.84
C GLU A 317 31.06 -6.80 -9.01
N TRP A 318 29.84 -7.14 -8.58
CA TRP A 318 28.72 -6.21 -8.65
C TRP A 318 28.92 -5.03 -7.69
N VAL A 319 29.21 -5.28 -6.41
CA VAL A 319 29.34 -4.20 -5.42
C VAL A 319 30.47 -3.23 -5.80
N ASN A 320 31.62 -3.73 -6.27
CA ASN A 320 32.74 -2.88 -6.69
C ASN A 320 32.45 -2.04 -7.93
N SER A 321 31.46 -2.42 -8.75
CA SER A 321 31.02 -1.66 -9.93
C SER A 321 29.88 -0.69 -9.63
N ALA A 322 29.20 -0.85 -8.49
CA ALA A 322 28.04 -0.08 -8.07
C ALA A 322 28.40 1.34 -7.62
N ALA A 323 27.41 2.20 -7.52
CA ALA A 323 27.53 3.53 -6.92
C ALA A 323 27.32 3.46 -5.42
N PHE A 324 28.32 3.85 -4.64
CA PHE A 324 28.20 3.87 -3.17
C PHE A 324 27.33 5.04 -2.65
N PRO A 325 26.60 4.87 -1.52
CA PRO A 325 26.52 3.65 -0.73
C PRO A 325 25.75 2.53 -1.44
N VAL A 326 26.11 1.28 -1.15
CA VAL A 326 25.34 0.09 -1.50
C VAL A 326 24.60 -0.38 -0.24
N THR A 327 23.30 -0.61 -0.36
CA THR A 327 22.48 -1.16 0.72
C THR A 327 22.18 -2.64 0.44
N ILE A 328 22.43 -3.50 1.40
CA ILE A 328 22.07 -4.92 1.40
C ILE A 328 20.95 -5.09 2.42
N ASP A 329 19.85 -5.75 2.05
CA ASP A 329 18.63 -5.83 2.86
C ASP A 329 18.36 -7.28 3.34
N PRO A 330 18.71 -7.64 4.57
CA PRO A 330 18.30 -8.85 5.25
C PRO A 330 17.19 -8.58 6.27
N THR A 331 15.96 -8.32 5.83
CA THR A 331 14.83 -7.98 6.71
C THR A 331 14.29 -9.21 7.46
N LEU A 332 14.06 -9.10 8.78
CA LEU A 332 13.31 -10.06 9.57
C LEU A 332 11.83 -9.67 9.58
N VAL A 333 10.98 -10.50 9.01
CA VAL A 333 9.54 -10.28 8.97
C VAL A 333 8.83 -11.23 9.92
N LYS A 334 7.94 -10.67 10.75
CA LYS A 334 7.02 -11.45 11.59
C LYS A 334 5.88 -12.01 10.74
N ASP A 335 5.52 -11.30 9.68
CA ASP A 335 4.52 -11.78 8.75
C ASP A 335 5.09 -12.90 7.86
N ILE A 336 4.74 -14.12 8.21
CA ILE A 336 5.18 -15.35 7.57
C ILE A 336 4.75 -15.41 6.10
N ARG A 337 3.70 -14.69 5.77
CA ARG A 337 3.17 -14.58 4.41
C ARG A 337 4.24 -14.17 3.42
N ILE A 338 5.26 -13.45 3.87
CA ILE A 338 6.41 -13.08 3.04
C ILE A 338 7.44 -14.22 2.90
N ALA A 339 7.56 -15.13 3.89
CA ALA A 339 8.60 -16.17 3.92
C ALA A 339 8.12 -17.56 3.46
N GLU A 340 6.87 -17.93 3.67
CA GLU A 340 6.27 -19.20 3.20
C GLU A 340 5.35 -19.01 1.98
N MET A 341 5.54 -17.92 1.26
CA MET A 341 4.68 -17.54 0.14
C MET A 341 3.19 -17.55 0.50
N TYR A 342 2.79 -16.54 1.26
CA TYR A 342 1.46 -15.95 1.16
C TYR A 342 0.27 -16.90 1.31
N ASP A 343 -0.40 -16.85 2.42
CA ASP A 343 -1.72 -17.44 2.54
C ASP A 343 -2.84 -16.57 1.90
N GLY A 344 -2.48 -15.39 1.38
CA GLY A 344 -3.40 -14.53 0.65
C GLY A 344 -4.15 -13.52 1.52
N ASP A 345 -3.72 -13.28 2.75
CA ASP A 345 -4.41 -12.36 3.66
C ASP A 345 -3.89 -10.91 3.63
N ASP A 346 -2.79 -10.63 2.91
CA ASP A 346 -2.34 -9.25 2.71
C ASP A 346 -3.42 -8.40 2.04
N PRO A 347 -3.75 -7.21 2.57
CA PRO A 347 -4.83 -6.38 2.02
C PRO A 347 -4.57 -5.92 0.60
N MET A 348 -3.30 -5.74 0.23
CA MET A 348 -2.87 -5.39 -1.13
C MET A 348 -1.60 -6.13 -1.49
N PHE A 349 -1.55 -6.67 -2.69
CA PHE A 349 -0.36 -7.26 -3.28
C PHE A 349 0.05 -6.51 -4.54
N VAL A 350 1.29 -6.02 -4.57
CA VAL A 350 1.83 -5.24 -5.68
C VAL A 350 3.04 -5.94 -6.28
N THR A 351 3.06 -6.08 -7.59
CA THR A 351 4.20 -6.63 -8.34
C THR A 351 4.32 -5.96 -9.70
N PHE A 352 5.42 -6.21 -10.41
CA PHE A 352 5.58 -5.77 -11.80
C PHE A 352 6.18 -6.87 -12.68
N VAL A 353 6.04 -6.68 -13.97
CA VAL A 353 6.67 -7.52 -15.00
C VAL A 353 7.40 -6.65 -16.01
N GLY A 354 8.55 -7.09 -16.50
CA GLY A 354 9.39 -6.35 -17.45
C GLY A 354 9.63 -7.11 -18.74
N SER A 355 9.44 -6.44 -19.90
CA SER A 355 9.63 -7.04 -21.23
C SER A 355 11.09 -7.37 -21.54
N GLY A 356 12.05 -6.65 -20.93
CA GLY A 356 13.48 -6.88 -21.06
C GLY A 356 13.96 -8.13 -20.30
N THR A 357 13.18 -8.59 -19.33
CA THR A 357 13.45 -9.75 -18.49
C THR A 357 12.26 -10.72 -18.48
N PRO A 358 11.88 -11.29 -19.64
CA PRO A 358 10.55 -11.84 -19.87
C PRO A 358 10.19 -13.09 -19.06
N ASN A 359 11.18 -13.76 -18.47
CA ASN A 359 10.99 -14.96 -17.64
C ASN A 359 11.25 -14.69 -16.16
N THR A 360 11.65 -13.48 -15.78
CA THR A 360 11.97 -13.14 -14.39
C THR A 360 10.68 -12.83 -13.63
N ILE A 361 10.61 -13.34 -12.41
CA ILE A 361 9.53 -13.09 -11.46
C ILE A 361 10.03 -12.04 -10.46
N TYR A 362 9.23 -10.98 -10.24
CA TYR A 362 9.57 -9.84 -9.38
C TYR A 362 8.62 -9.74 -8.19
N THR A 363 8.50 -10.81 -7.46
CA THR A 363 7.71 -10.84 -6.23
C THR A 363 8.54 -10.39 -5.03
N GLN A 364 7.88 -9.93 -3.97
CA GLN A 364 8.49 -9.60 -2.67
C GLN A 364 9.53 -8.47 -2.71
N ARG A 365 9.41 -7.56 -3.65
CA ARG A 365 10.31 -6.42 -3.73
C ARG A 365 9.71 -5.19 -3.04
N GLN A 366 10.55 -4.48 -2.29
CA GLN A 366 10.18 -3.20 -1.72
C GLN A 366 9.68 -2.20 -2.79
N HIS A 367 10.15 -2.37 -4.03
CA HIS A 367 9.88 -1.45 -5.12
C HIS A 367 9.24 -2.12 -6.32
N THR A 368 8.39 -1.35 -6.99
CA THR A 368 7.79 -1.68 -8.28
C THR A 368 8.22 -0.64 -9.32
N TYR A 369 8.55 -1.09 -10.52
CA TYR A 369 8.93 -0.21 -11.63
C TYR A 369 7.79 -0.09 -12.63
N LEU A 370 7.50 1.15 -13.06
CA LEU A 370 6.47 1.46 -14.05
C LEU A 370 7.07 2.32 -15.16
N GLY A 371 6.74 2.04 -16.41
CA GLY A 371 7.23 2.81 -17.56
C GLY A 371 8.14 2.02 -18.51
N TYR A 372 9.21 2.64 -19.02
CA TYR A 372 10.15 2.02 -19.96
C TYR A 372 11.58 2.16 -19.44
N GLY A 373 12.17 1.09 -18.90
CA GLY A 373 13.53 1.08 -18.38
C GLY A 373 14.52 0.42 -19.32
N SER A 374 15.79 0.84 -19.25
CA SER A 374 16.88 0.23 -20.02
C SER A 374 17.15 -1.22 -19.62
N GLU A 375 16.91 -1.56 -18.36
CA GLU A 375 17.13 -2.89 -17.80
C GLU A 375 15.90 -3.79 -17.97
N TYR A 376 14.73 -3.31 -17.56
CA TYR A 376 13.50 -4.11 -17.51
C TYR A 376 12.64 -4.01 -18.78
N GLY A 377 12.97 -3.12 -19.70
CA GLY A 377 12.15 -2.83 -20.87
C GLY A 377 10.85 -2.12 -20.51
N GLU A 378 9.76 -2.50 -21.15
CA GLU A 378 8.42 -2.05 -20.78
C GLU A 378 8.00 -2.71 -19.45
N CYS A 379 7.66 -1.90 -18.44
CA CYS A 379 7.29 -2.34 -17.10
C CYS A 379 5.81 -2.11 -16.86
N TRP A 380 5.09 -3.17 -16.52
CA TRP A 380 3.68 -3.14 -16.11
C TRP A 380 3.56 -3.49 -14.65
N GLY A 381 2.89 -2.65 -13.87
CA GLY A 381 2.52 -2.94 -12.49
C GLY A 381 1.19 -3.69 -12.40
N TYR A 382 1.07 -4.55 -11.42
CA TYR A 382 -0.18 -5.24 -11.08
C TYR A 382 -0.46 -5.07 -9.60
N VAL A 383 -1.70 -4.79 -9.27
CA VAL A 383 -2.18 -4.62 -7.90
C VAL A 383 -3.39 -5.51 -7.70
N HIS A 384 -3.33 -6.38 -6.70
CA HIS A 384 -4.47 -7.18 -6.25
C HIS A 384 -4.89 -6.69 -4.86
N PHE A 385 -6.18 -6.41 -4.70
CA PHE A 385 -6.79 -6.10 -3.42
C PHE A 385 -7.47 -7.36 -2.89
N ASN A 386 -6.97 -7.90 -1.80
CA ASN A 386 -7.44 -9.18 -1.23
C ASN A 386 -8.81 -9.05 -0.55
N GLY A 387 -9.32 -7.87 -0.43
CA GLY A 387 -10.65 -7.54 0.03
C GLY A 387 -10.96 -6.08 -0.26
N LEU A 388 -12.21 -5.73 -0.12
CA LEU A 388 -12.61 -4.34 -0.12
C LEU A 388 -12.70 -3.85 1.31
N PRO A 389 -12.41 -2.57 1.59
CA PRO A 389 -12.64 -1.98 2.89
C PRO A 389 -14.03 -2.29 3.42
N ASN A 390 -14.13 -2.63 4.70
CA ASN A 390 -15.42 -2.94 5.32
C ASN A 390 -16.19 -1.65 5.58
N ILE A 391 -17.01 -1.23 4.63
CA ILE A 391 -17.90 -0.08 4.80
C ILE A 391 -19.26 -0.54 5.35
N PRO A 392 -19.98 0.32 6.13
CA PRO A 392 -21.29 -0.04 6.66
C PRO A 392 -22.27 -0.48 5.59
N GLN A 393 -23.10 -1.45 5.94
CA GLN A 393 -24.11 -1.94 5.01
C GLN A 393 -25.04 -0.82 4.55
N GLY A 394 -25.21 -0.71 3.24
CA GLY A 394 -26.02 0.34 2.63
C GLY A 394 -25.29 1.66 2.41
N ALA A 395 -24.01 1.75 2.75
CA ALA A 395 -23.20 2.89 2.39
C ALA A 395 -23.12 3.05 0.87
N VAL A 396 -23.04 4.29 0.42
CA VAL A 396 -22.88 4.65 -1.00
C VAL A 396 -21.45 5.13 -1.22
N VAL A 397 -20.71 4.43 -2.06
CA VAL A 397 -19.36 4.86 -2.46
C VAL A 397 -19.48 6.14 -3.30
N THR A 398 -18.81 7.20 -2.87
CA THR A 398 -18.76 8.51 -3.55
C THR A 398 -17.45 8.72 -4.30
N GLY A 399 -16.35 8.18 -3.76
CA GLY A 399 -15.02 8.25 -4.35
C GLY A 399 -14.20 7.00 -4.01
N ALA A 400 -13.21 6.67 -4.83
CA ALA A 400 -12.19 5.68 -4.49
C ALA A 400 -10.90 5.96 -5.24
N SER A 401 -9.76 5.81 -4.59
CA SER A 401 -8.44 5.98 -5.21
C SER A 401 -7.44 4.95 -4.73
N PHE A 402 -6.52 4.59 -5.59
CA PHE A 402 -5.31 3.85 -5.25
C PHE A 402 -4.10 4.76 -5.41
N ASN A 403 -3.23 4.78 -4.42
CA ASN A 403 -2.12 5.71 -4.35
C ASN A 403 -0.80 4.98 -4.04
N MET A 404 0.28 5.37 -4.73
CA MET A 404 1.64 4.84 -4.53
C MET A 404 2.65 5.97 -4.40
N TYR A 405 3.64 5.80 -3.53
CA TYR A 405 4.67 6.82 -3.30
C TYR A 405 5.83 6.65 -4.28
N VAL A 406 6.20 7.73 -4.96
CA VAL A 406 7.34 7.76 -5.87
C VAL A 406 8.63 7.94 -5.08
N SER A 407 9.57 7.03 -5.23
CA SER A 407 10.83 7.03 -4.48
C SER A 407 11.61 8.34 -4.63
N THR A 408 12.20 8.80 -3.53
CA THR A 408 13.12 9.95 -3.49
C THR A 408 14.51 9.62 -4.02
N SER A 409 14.82 8.34 -4.26
CA SER A 409 16.13 7.91 -4.76
C SER A 409 16.43 8.53 -6.12
N SER A 410 17.70 8.57 -6.50
CA SER A 410 18.15 9.22 -7.76
C SER A 410 17.51 8.64 -9.03
N ASN A 411 16.96 7.42 -8.96
CA ASN A 411 16.20 6.76 -10.01
C ASN A 411 14.70 6.65 -9.71
N GLY A 412 14.20 7.33 -8.69
CA GLY A 412 12.75 7.43 -8.43
C GLY A 412 11.99 7.92 -9.67
N TYR A 413 12.61 8.82 -10.43
CA TYR A 413 12.23 9.17 -11.80
C TYR A 413 13.48 9.09 -12.69
N SER A 414 13.59 8.05 -13.49
CA SER A 414 14.75 7.80 -14.36
C SER A 414 14.37 7.94 -15.82
N GLY A 415 15.21 8.61 -16.61
CA GLY A 415 15.02 8.80 -18.04
C GLY A 415 14.87 10.25 -18.46
N ASN A 416 14.46 10.46 -19.72
CA ASN A 416 14.47 11.77 -20.38
C ASN A 416 13.08 12.29 -20.78
N ALA A 417 12.01 11.56 -20.52
CA ALA A 417 10.67 12.09 -20.76
C ALA A 417 10.37 13.23 -19.78
N PRO A 418 9.79 14.34 -20.21
CA PRO A 418 9.33 15.38 -19.30
C PRO A 418 8.12 14.91 -18.47
N GLU A 419 7.33 13.99 -19.04
CA GLU A 419 6.10 13.43 -18.48
C GLU A 419 6.03 11.95 -18.81
N LEU A 420 5.56 11.14 -17.87
CA LEU A 420 5.28 9.72 -18.02
C LEU A 420 3.81 9.47 -17.71
N PRO A 421 2.94 9.36 -18.71
CA PRO A 421 1.55 8.98 -18.47
C PRO A 421 1.46 7.47 -18.15
N LEU A 422 0.82 7.16 -17.04
CA LEU A 422 0.56 5.81 -16.55
C LEU A 422 -0.95 5.58 -16.49
N GLU A 423 -1.42 4.60 -17.24
CA GLU A 423 -2.83 4.28 -17.41
C GLU A 423 -3.23 3.08 -16.54
N LEU A 424 -4.37 3.18 -15.89
CA LEU A 424 -4.98 2.13 -15.08
C LEU A 424 -5.96 1.31 -15.92
N TYR A 425 -5.91 0.00 -15.79
CA TYR A 425 -6.73 -0.95 -16.52
C TYR A 425 -7.30 -2.06 -15.65
N ALA A 426 -8.45 -2.60 -16.02
CA ALA A 426 -9.00 -3.79 -15.40
C ALA A 426 -8.28 -5.05 -15.89
N VAL A 427 -8.01 -5.97 -14.96
CA VAL A 427 -7.55 -7.32 -15.29
C VAL A 427 -8.76 -8.18 -15.64
N THR A 428 -8.77 -8.79 -16.83
CA THR A 428 -9.87 -9.60 -17.36
C THR A 428 -9.72 -11.09 -17.09
N GLU A 429 -8.53 -11.53 -16.71
CA GLU A 429 -8.28 -12.91 -16.33
C GLU A 429 -8.92 -13.19 -14.98
N THR A 430 -9.73 -14.25 -14.90
CA THR A 430 -10.30 -14.74 -13.65
C THR A 430 -9.44 -15.86 -13.09
N SER A 431 -9.13 -15.81 -11.81
CA SER A 431 -8.39 -16.86 -11.11
C SER A 431 -9.14 -17.24 -9.83
N ASN A 432 -9.07 -18.50 -9.43
CA ASN A 432 -9.56 -18.94 -8.12
C ASN A 432 -8.58 -18.56 -6.99
N ASN A 433 -7.35 -18.24 -7.34
CA ASN A 433 -6.31 -17.76 -6.45
C ASN A 433 -5.47 -16.73 -7.22
N TYR A 434 -5.85 -15.47 -7.09
CA TYR A 434 -5.13 -14.35 -7.73
C TYR A 434 -3.73 -14.20 -7.19
N PHE A 435 -3.57 -14.49 -5.91
CA PHE A 435 -2.29 -14.37 -5.26
C PHE A 435 -1.27 -15.34 -5.86
N ASP A 436 -1.52 -16.67 -5.86
CA ASP A 436 -0.64 -17.65 -6.51
C ASP A 436 -0.32 -17.30 -7.97
N ARG A 437 -1.30 -16.68 -8.63
CA ARG A 437 -1.15 -16.25 -10.02
C ARG A 437 -0.17 -15.10 -10.15
N MET A 438 -0.20 -14.15 -9.22
CA MET A 438 0.67 -12.96 -9.23
C MET A 438 2.10 -13.28 -8.76
N VAL A 439 2.28 -14.09 -7.72
CA VAL A 439 3.61 -14.47 -7.21
C VAL A 439 4.43 -15.29 -8.20
N ASN A 440 3.76 -15.97 -9.14
CA ASN A 440 4.39 -16.73 -10.21
C ASN A 440 4.37 -16.02 -11.57
N MET A 441 4.13 -14.69 -11.57
CA MET A 441 3.95 -13.93 -12.79
C MET A 441 5.27 -13.39 -13.34
N SER A 442 5.46 -13.58 -14.64
CA SER A 442 6.52 -12.97 -15.44
C SER A 442 5.90 -12.27 -16.66
N TRP A 443 6.69 -11.55 -17.44
CA TRP A 443 6.18 -10.93 -18.66
C TRP A 443 5.53 -11.92 -19.62
N ASN A 444 6.12 -13.10 -19.80
CA ASN A 444 5.63 -14.11 -20.75
C ASN A 444 4.31 -14.76 -20.33
N ASN A 445 4.02 -14.83 -19.05
CA ASN A 445 2.80 -15.43 -18.55
C ASN A 445 1.90 -14.42 -17.80
N ARG A 446 2.11 -13.10 -18.00
CA ARG A 446 1.38 -12.05 -17.29
C ARG A 446 -0.14 -12.18 -17.47
N MET A 447 -0.86 -11.64 -16.51
CA MET A 447 -2.33 -11.64 -16.54
C MET A 447 -2.84 -10.78 -17.71
N LYS A 448 -4.00 -11.18 -18.24
CA LYS A 448 -4.65 -10.47 -19.35
C LYS A 448 -5.33 -9.21 -18.84
N VAL A 449 -5.11 -8.13 -19.56
CA VAL A 449 -5.61 -6.79 -19.28
C VAL A 449 -6.55 -6.37 -20.42
N ASP A 450 -7.65 -5.69 -20.07
CA ASP A 450 -8.50 -5.00 -21.06
C ASP A 450 -7.84 -3.69 -21.45
N THR A 451 -7.03 -3.71 -22.49
CA THR A 451 -6.30 -2.51 -22.98
C THR A 451 -7.17 -1.63 -23.90
N ASP A 452 -8.42 -1.99 -24.15
CA ASP A 452 -9.34 -1.18 -24.94
C ASP A 452 -10.04 -0.11 -24.11
N THR A 453 -10.07 -0.28 -22.77
CA THR A 453 -10.76 0.62 -21.83
C THR A 453 -9.81 1.12 -20.76
N VAL A 454 -9.32 2.35 -20.91
CA VAL A 454 -8.58 3.05 -19.85
C VAL A 454 -9.57 3.44 -18.75
N LEU A 455 -9.30 3.03 -17.51
CA LEU A 455 -10.13 3.38 -16.36
C LEU A 455 -9.83 4.79 -15.86
N ASP A 456 -8.54 5.09 -15.71
CA ASP A 456 -8.01 6.39 -15.33
C ASP A 456 -6.54 6.50 -15.76
N TYR A 457 -5.94 7.67 -15.69
CA TYR A 457 -4.52 7.87 -15.95
C TYR A 457 -3.92 8.95 -15.05
N THR A 458 -2.64 8.78 -14.72
CA THR A 458 -1.84 9.76 -14.00
C THR A 458 -0.63 10.15 -14.82
N ILE A 459 -0.35 11.45 -14.90
CA ILE A 459 0.86 11.98 -15.55
C ILE A 459 1.91 12.21 -14.48
N VAL A 460 2.99 11.44 -14.53
CA VAL A 460 4.08 11.51 -13.58
C VAL A 460 5.25 12.31 -14.16
N THR A 461 5.79 13.19 -13.35
CA THR A 461 6.95 14.04 -13.67
C THR A 461 8.06 13.82 -12.63
N LYS A 462 9.21 14.41 -12.87
CA LYS A 462 10.30 14.39 -11.90
C LYS A 462 9.95 15.10 -10.58
N ASN A 463 8.97 16.00 -10.58
CA ASN A 463 8.54 16.72 -9.37
C ASN A 463 7.70 15.85 -8.43
N ASP A 464 7.21 14.71 -8.90
CA ASP A 464 6.43 13.75 -8.09
C ASP A 464 7.31 12.83 -7.26
N GLN A 465 8.65 12.92 -7.38
CA GLN A 465 9.56 12.23 -6.47
C GLN A 465 9.35 12.74 -5.04
N GLY A 466 9.14 11.81 -4.11
CA GLY A 466 8.85 12.15 -2.72
C GLY A 466 7.37 12.46 -2.45
N HIS A 467 6.48 12.14 -3.39
CA HIS A 467 5.04 12.36 -3.26
C HIS A 467 4.25 11.13 -3.70
N TYR A 468 3.01 11.05 -3.23
CA TYR A 468 2.07 10.05 -3.73
C TYR A 468 1.53 10.46 -5.10
N ILE A 469 1.40 9.46 -5.96
CA ILE A 469 0.64 9.53 -7.22
C ILE A 469 -0.57 8.61 -7.09
N GLY A 470 -1.68 8.94 -7.73
CA GLY A 470 -2.92 8.19 -7.55
C GLY A 470 -3.74 8.04 -8.82
N TRP A 471 -4.65 7.07 -8.78
CA TRP A 471 -5.64 6.79 -9.83
C TRP A 471 -7.02 6.75 -9.22
N ASP A 472 -7.98 7.39 -9.89
CA ASP A 472 -9.40 7.28 -9.55
C ASP A 472 -9.93 5.89 -9.93
N MET A 473 -10.45 5.19 -8.94
CA MET A 473 -11.05 3.87 -9.09
C MET A 473 -12.55 3.86 -8.79
N THR A 474 -13.17 5.01 -8.62
CA THR A 474 -14.56 5.15 -8.15
C THR A 474 -15.55 4.29 -8.94
N GLY A 475 -15.47 4.34 -10.26
CA GLY A 475 -16.36 3.55 -11.14
C GLY A 475 -16.17 2.05 -10.98
N LEU A 476 -14.92 1.59 -10.88
CA LEU A 476 -14.57 0.19 -10.73
C LEU A 476 -14.94 -0.33 -9.33
N VAL A 477 -14.64 0.43 -8.28
CA VAL A 477 -14.92 0.06 -6.89
C VAL A 477 -16.42 -0.04 -6.64
N LYS A 478 -17.24 0.84 -7.22
CA LYS A 478 -18.71 0.70 -7.20
C LYS A 478 -19.18 -0.63 -7.81
N GLN A 479 -18.56 -1.05 -8.91
CA GLN A 479 -18.86 -2.36 -9.53
C GLN A 479 -18.42 -3.52 -8.63
N TRP A 480 -17.27 -3.41 -7.97
CA TRP A 480 -16.79 -4.42 -7.03
C TRP A 480 -17.74 -4.62 -5.87
N TYR A 481 -18.18 -3.55 -5.20
CA TYR A 481 -19.17 -3.65 -4.12
C TYR A 481 -20.55 -4.19 -4.59
N ALA A 482 -20.90 -3.97 -5.85
CA ALA A 482 -22.14 -4.51 -6.43
C ALA A 482 -22.02 -5.99 -6.84
N SER A 483 -20.82 -6.57 -6.87
CA SER A 483 -20.55 -7.95 -7.27
C SER A 483 -20.43 -8.87 -6.06
N THR A 484 -20.91 -10.10 -6.17
CA THR A 484 -20.72 -11.13 -5.15
C THR A 484 -19.34 -11.78 -5.20
N ASN A 485 -18.61 -11.64 -6.30
CA ASN A 485 -17.26 -12.18 -6.48
C ASN A 485 -16.50 -11.29 -7.47
N PRO A 486 -16.07 -10.09 -7.08
CA PRO A 486 -15.35 -9.19 -7.95
C PRO A 486 -13.93 -9.68 -8.24
N SER A 487 -13.44 -9.40 -9.45
CA SER A 487 -12.01 -9.48 -9.75
C SER A 487 -11.35 -8.19 -9.26
N THR A 488 -10.78 -8.21 -8.06
CA THR A 488 -10.17 -7.05 -7.42
C THR A 488 -8.70 -6.86 -7.81
N THR A 489 -8.40 -7.04 -9.09
CA THR A 489 -7.05 -6.88 -9.65
C THR A 489 -7.04 -5.84 -10.75
N VAL A 490 -6.09 -4.94 -10.70
CA VAL A 490 -5.85 -3.92 -11.72
C VAL A 490 -4.43 -3.99 -12.24
N ALA A 491 -4.20 -3.38 -13.40
CA ALA A 491 -2.87 -3.23 -13.99
C ALA A 491 -2.59 -1.76 -14.30
N ILE A 492 -1.35 -1.33 -14.10
CA ILE A 492 -0.86 0.01 -14.38
C ILE A 492 0.17 -0.11 -15.49
N LEU A 493 -0.11 0.50 -16.62
CA LEU A 493 0.69 0.41 -17.83
C LEU A 493 1.15 1.81 -18.26
N PRO A 494 2.36 1.94 -18.86
CA PRO A 494 2.70 3.17 -19.56
C PRO A 494 1.77 3.34 -20.76
N ALA A 495 1.38 4.59 -21.06
CA ALA A 495 0.51 4.93 -22.18
C ALA A 495 1.02 4.34 -23.50
N GLN A 496 0.09 4.00 -24.38
CA GLN A 496 0.39 3.22 -25.59
C GLN A 496 1.17 3.94 -26.69
N ASP A 497 1.55 5.20 -26.53
CA ASP A 497 2.49 5.85 -27.45
C ASP A 497 3.93 5.32 -27.19
N LYS A 498 4.06 4.02 -27.51
CA LYS A 498 5.20 3.17 -27.15
C LYS A 498 6.52 3.67 -27.75
N ASP A 499 6.46 4.22 -28.96
CA ASP A 499 7.67 4.60 -29.70
C ASP A 499 8.32 5.85 -29.09
N PHE A 500 7.53 6.80 -28.64
CA PHE A 500 8.03 8.02 -28.01
C PHE A 500 8.61 7.74 -26.61
N LEU A 501 7.87 7.06 -25.75
CA LEU A 501 8.27 6.78 -24.36
C LEU A 501 9.43 5.77 -24.30
N ALA A 502 9.43 4.75 -25.14
CA ALA A 502 10.49 3.75 -25.22
C ALA A 502 11.84 4.37 -25.65
N ASN A 503 11.81 5.35 -26.56
CA ASN A 503 13.03 6.06 -26.97
C ASN A 503 13.61 6.95 -25.87
N LEU A 504 12.81 7.40 -24.92
CA LEU A 504 13.23 8.25 -23.80
C LEU A 504 13.63 7.42 -22.57
N CYS A 505 13.41 6.11 -22.58
CA CYS A 505 13.77 5.16 -21.51
C CYS A 505 13.38 5.67 -20.12
N THR A 506 12.12 6.10 -19.95
CA THR A 506 11.67 6.70 -18.69
C THR A 506 10.88 5.72 -17.85
N THR A 507 11.33 5.50 -16.62
CA THR A 507 10.67 4.70 -15.59
C THR A 507 10.54 5.48 -14.31
N ILE A 508 9.52 5.15 -13.53
CA ILE A 508 9.46 5.50 -12.12
C ILE A 508 9.63 4.26 -11.24
N LYS A 509 10.12 4.50 -10.04
CA LYS A 509 10.25 3.54 -8.96
C LYS A 509 9.30 3.94 -7.86
N VAL A 510 8.32 3.10 -7.57
CA VAL A 510 7.33 3.31 -6.52
C VAL A 510 7.50 2.27 -5.42
N PHE A 511 7.15 2.64 -4.19
CA PHE A 511 7.19 1.70 -3.08
C PHE A 511 5.98 0.77 -3.12
N ALA A 512 6.22 -0.52 -2.96
CA ALA A 512 5.22 -1.56 -2.83
C ALA A 512 5.08 -2.03 -1.36
N TYR A 513 6.22 -2.14 -0.67
CA TYR A 513 6.30 -2.60 0.72
C TYR A 513 7.34 -1.77 1.46
N ASP A 514 6.94 -0.61 1.96
CA ASP A 514 7.80 0.24 2.78
C ASP A 514 7.02 0.74 3.99
N PRO A 515 7.59 0.67 5.20
CA PRO A 515 6.88 1.01 6.43
C PRO A 515 6.47 2.48 6.54
N GLU A 516 7.18 3.37 5.84
CA GLU A 516 6.95 4.81 5.94
C GLU A 516 6.06 5.36 4.83
N VAL A 517 5.99 4.63 3.70
CA VAL A 517 5.34 5.11 2.48
C VAL A 517 4.57 4.00 1.74
N SER A 518 3.85 3.18 2.50
CA SER A 518 3.03 2.09 1.97
C SER A 518 2.01 2.58 0.94
N PRO A 519 1.67 1.77 -0.06
CA PRO A 519 0.52 2.03 -0.92
C PRO A 519 -0.76 2.19 -0.09
N ILE A 520 -1.65 3.07 -0.56
CA ILE A 520 -2.90 3.40 0.11
C ILE A 520 -4.06 3.15 -0.84
N PHE A 521 -5.04 2.38 -0.39
CA PHE A 521 -6.33 2.27 -1.04
C PHE A 521 -7.38 2.98 -0.22
N ALA A 522 -7.95 4.05 -0.75
CA ALA A 522 -8.90 4.92 -0.08
C ALA A 522 -10.28 4.83 -0.75
N VAL A 523 -11.33 4.70 0.07
CA VAL A 523 -12.73 4.64 -0.39
C VAL A 523 -13.55 5.66 0.38
N GLU A 524 -14.02 6.69 -0.31
CA GLU A 524 -14.99 7.63 0.23
C GLU A 524 -16.40 7.05 0.14
N TYR A 525 -17.15 7.17 1.21
CA TYR A 525 -18.52 6.70 1.25
C TYR A 525 -19.42 7.58 2.12
N ARG A 526 -20.70 7.47 1.90
CA ARG A 526 -21.75 8.07 2.74
C ARG A 526 -22.64 6.99 3.28
N ASN A 527 -22.98 7.09 4.55
CA ASN A 527 -24.00 6.23 5.10
C ASN A 527 -25.34 6.52 4.41
N ASN A 528 -26.06 5.48 4.08
CA ASN A 528 -27.39 5.65 3.49
C ASN A 528 -28.42 5.91 4.60
N VAL A 529 -28.54 7.17 4.97
CA VAL A 529 -29.43 7.66 6.05
C VAL A 529 -30.78 8.19 5.52
N GLY A 530 -31.20 7.73 4.35
CA GLY A 530 -32.48 8.19 3.80
C GLY A 530 -32.36 9.40 2.88
N ILE A 531 -33.11 10.45 3.13
CA ILE A 531 -33.14 11.66 2.30
C ILE A 531 -31.97 12.57 2.71
N GLU A 532 -31.05 12.79 1.80
CA GLU A 532 -29.89 13.64 1.99
C GLU A 532 -30.24 15.11 1.79
N PRO A 533 -30.00 16.00 2.77
CA PRO A 533 -30.48 17.39 2.71
C PRO A 533 -29.75 18.26 1.66
N TYR A 534 -28.59 17.80 1.16
CA TYR A 534 -27.81 18.52 0.14
C TYR A 534 -28.21 18.19 -1.31
N TYR A 535 -29.12 17.22 -1.53
CA TYR A 535 -29.69 16.96 -2.84
C TYR A 535 -31.05 17.62 -3.00
N THR A 536 -31.36 18.07 -4.21
CA THR A 536 -32.72 18.39 -4.62
C THR A 536 -33.43 17.14 -5.13
N TYR A 537 -34.67 16.95 -4.73
CA TYR A 537 -35.47 15.81 -5.08
C TYR A 537 -36.77 16.17 -5.73
N ASN A 538 -37.11 15.50 -6.81
CA ASN A 538 -38.48 15.41 -7.28
C ASN A 538 -39.23 14.38 -6.42
N THR A 539 -40.24 14.84 -5.68
CA THR A 539 -40.99 14.00 -4.76
C THR A 539 -42.35 13.61 -5.31
N MET A 540 -42.74 12.36 -5.08
CA MET A 540 -44.07 11.85 -5.42
C MET A 540 -44.59 10.91 -4.33
N GLY A 541 -45.88 10.89 -4.12
CA GLY A 541 -46.53 9.93 -3.24
C GLY A 541 -46.49 8.52 -3.83
N ALA A 542 -46.04 7.54 -3.06
CA ALA A 542 -46.00 6.13 -3.43
C ALA A 542 -47.15 5.31 -2.78
N GLY A 543 -48.23 5.97 -2.39
CA GLY A 543 -49.39 5.34 -1.74
C GLY A 543 -49.02 4.69 -0.43
N HIS A 544 -49.34 3.42 -0.25
CA HIS A 544 -49.00 2.67 0.98
C HIS A 544 -47.50 2.41 1.15
N ALA A 545 -46.68 2.59 0.10
CA ALA A 545 -45.24 2.47 0.18
C ALA A 545 -44.54 3.75 0.72
N GLY A 546 -45.30 4.82 1.03
CA GLY A 546 -44.76 6.05 1.58
C GLY A 546 -44.55 7.14 0.53
N ALA A 547 -43.39 7.79 0.51
CA ALA A 547 -43.01 8.82 -0.46
C ALA A 547 -41.77 8.40 -1.27
N ALA A 548 -41.79 8.68 -2.54
CA ALA A 548 -40.66 8.46 -3.44
C ALA A 548 -39.95 9.78 -3.73
N TYR A 549 -38.61 9.73 -3.75
CA TYR A 549 -37.72 10.87 -3.93
C TYR A 549 -36.72 10.51 -5.03
N LEU A 550 -36.76 11.25 -6.12
CA LEU A 550 -35.81 11.12 -7.22
C LEU A 550 -34.79 12.26 -7.12
N ALA A 551 -33.53 11.94 -6.89
CA ALA A 551 -32.48 12.95 -6.84
C ALA A 551 -32.23 13.53 -8.23
N ASP A 552 -32.30 14.87 -8.37
CA ASP A 552 -32.18 15.55 -9.66
C ASP A 552 -30.78 15.42 -10.25
N ALA A 553 -29.77 15.43 -9.40
CA ALA A 553 -28.37 15.39 -9.83
C ALA A 553 -27.88 13.99 -10.22
N THR A 554 -28.36 12.93 -9.55
CA THR A 554 -27.83 11.56 -9.70
C THR A 554 -28.82 10.60 -10.37
N GLY A 555 -30.09 10.95 -10.43
CA GLY A 555 -31.15 10.05 -10.85
C GLY A 555 -31.48 8.93 -9.84
N GLN A 556 -30.95 9.01 -8.63
CA GLN A 556 -31.13 8.04 -7.56
C GLN A 556 -32.58 8.09 -7.05
N LEU A 557 -33.22 6.93 -6.98
CA LEU A 557 -34.56 6.79 -6.43
C LEU A 557 -34.49 6.28 -4.99
N LYS A 558 -35.08 7.06 -4.07
CA LYS A 558 -35.32 6.64 -2.68
C LYS A 558 -36.82 6.54 -2.42
N VAL A 559 -37.23 5.52 -1.69
CA VAL A 559 -38.62 5.39 -1.23
C VAL A 559 -38.58 5.29 0.30
N VAL A 560 -39.22 6.24 0.97
CA VAL A 560 -39.23 6.30 2.43
C VAL A 560 -40.64 6.06 2.93
N LYS A 561 -40.76 5.11 3.87
CA LYS A 561 -41.99 4.79 4.57
C LYS A 561 -41.82 4.90 6.07
N GLU A 562 -42.50 5.84 6.68
CA GLU A 562 -42.61 5.89 8.13
C GLU A 562 -43.41 4.67 8.65
N VAL A 563 -42.83 3.89 9.54
CA VAL A 563 -43.47 2.71 10.16
C VAL A 563 -43.91 2.99 11.60
N ALA A 564 -43.23 3.90 12.29
CA ALA A 564 -43.58 4.36 13.61
C ALA A 564 -43.05 5.78 13.85
N SER A 565 -43.80 6.57 14.57
CA SER A 565 -43.33 7.89 15.02
C SER A 565 -43.85 8.20 16.42
N TYR A 566 -43.07 8.96 17.16
CA TYR A 566 -43.44 9.49 18.47
C TYR A 566 -43.22 10.99 18.48
N ALA A 567 -44.33 11.74 18.55
CA ALA A 567 -44.31 13.19 18.61
C ALA A 567 -44.11 13.62 20.08
N SER A 568 -42.95 14.18 20.39
CA SER A 568 -42.61 14.76 21.67
C SER A 568 -42.02 16.15 21.46
N SER A 569 -42.31 17.07 22.34
CA SER A 569 -41.69 18.41 22.31
C SER A 569 -40.22 18.38 22.77
N VAL A 570 -39.77 17.26 23.40
CA VAL A 570 -38.43 17.13 23.97
C VAL A 570 -37.56 16.21 23.09
N ASN A 571 -38.09 15.03 22.74
CA ASN A 571 -37.39 14.04 21.94
C ASN A 571 -38.33 13.38 20.92
N PRO A 572 -38.65 14.04 19.81
CA PRO A 572 -39.39 13.39 18.73
C PRO A 572 -38.50 12.35 18.04
N PHE A 573 -39.08 11.21 17.70
CA PHE A 573 -38.38 10.22 16.86
C PHE A 573 -39.35 9.60 15.84
N SER A 574 -38.80 9.15 14.73
CA SER A 574 -39.51 8.33 13.75
C SER A 574 -38.63 7.16 13.31
N VAL A 575 -39.27 6.05 13.00
CA VAL A 575 -38.64 4.87 12.41
C VAL A 575 -39.11 4.78 10.98
N ASN A 576 -38.17 4.82 10.05
CA ASN A 576 -38.44 4.80 8.63
C ASN A 576 -37.83 3.54 7.97
N LEU A 577 -38.55 2.95 7.02
CA LEU A 577 -37.96 2.04 6.05
C LEU A 577 -37.56 2.83 4.84
N VAL A 578 -36.31 2.68 4.41
CA VAL A 578 -35.77 3.39 3.25
C VAL A 578 -35.36 2.36 2.18
N TYR A 579 -35.88 2.53 0.98
CA TYR A 579 -35.35 1.88 -0.23
C TYR A 579 -34.49 2.89 -0.98
N ASN A 580 -33.31 2.45 -1.43
CA ASN A 580 -32.40 3.27 -2.22
C ASN A 580 -31.94 2.48 -3.44
N SER A 581 -32.11 3.03 -4.64
CA SER A 581 -31.75 2.33 -5.89
C SER A 581 -30.27 2.09 -6.09
N ASP A 582 -29.41 2.85 -5.39
CA ASP A 582 -27.94 2.72 -5.44
C ASP A 582 -27.39 1.87 -4.29
N TYR A 583 -28.26 1.11 -3.63
CA TYR A 583 -27.88 0.27 -2.54
C TYR A 583 -27.14 -1.00 -3.01
N PHE A 584 -25.97 -1.26 -2.43
CA PHE A 584 -25.18 -2.46 -2.67
C PHE A 584 -25.43 -3.49 -1.56
N VAL A 585 -25.90 -4.67 -1.92
CA VAL A 585 -26.08 -5.78 -0.97
C VAL A 585 -24.84 -6.65 -0.97
N SER A 586 -24.15 -6.75 0.16
CA SER A 586 -23.17 -7.83 0.35
C SER A 586 -23.95 -9.15 0.56
N SER A 587 -23.44 -10.24 0.04
CA SER A 587 -24.11 -11.57 0.00
C SER A 587 -24.44 -12.19 1.36
N THR A 588 -24.09 -11.55 2.46
CA THR A 588 -24.29 -12.06 3.84
C THR A 588 -25.60 -11.61 4.49
N SER A 589 -26.37 -10.71 3.88
CA SER A 589 -27.62 -10.17 4.46
C SER A 589 -28.86 -10.79 3.83
N ALA A 590 -29.22 -11.98 4.29
CA ALA A 590 -30.33 -12.77 3.73
C ALA A 590 -31.75 -12.25 4.08
N TYR A 591 -31.92 -11.15 4.79
CA TYR A 591 -33.21 -10.79 5.41
C TYR A 591 -33.85 -9.48 5.00
N LEU A 592 -33.16 -8.63 4.23
CA LEU A 592 -33.79 -7.43 3.69
C LEU A 592 -33.97 -7.53 2.17
N PRO A 593 -35.10 -7.06 1.61
CA PRO A 593 -35.22 -6.95 0.18
C PRO A 593 -34.08 -6.10 -0.38
N HIS A 594 -33.58 -6.47 -1.55
CA HIS A 594 -32.52 -5.71 -2.23
C HIS A 594 -32.89 -4.23 -2.30
N GLY A 595 -32.01 -3.36 -1.86
CA GLY A 595 -32.23 -1.92 -1.83
C GLY A 595 -33.00 -1.39 -0.61
N SER A 596 -33.13 -2.13 0.47
CA SER A 596 -33.82 -1.69 1.69
C SER A 596 -32.90 -1.55 2.88
N THR A 597 -33.03 -0.48 3.66
CA THR A 597 -32.37 -0.23 4.96
C THR A 597 -33.39 0.14 6.02
N MET A 598 -32.99 0.02 7.29
CA MET A 598 -33.72 0.62 8.42
C MET A 598 -32.93 1.84 8.92
N ASP A 599 -33.56 3.01 9.00
CA ASP A 599 -33.07 4.23 9.67
C ASP A 599 -33.31 4.16 11.18
#